data_5e3b9728187fca207ca5f8424cff9150
#
_entry.id   5e3b9728187fca207ca5f8424cff9150
#
_cell.length_a   1.000
_cell.length_b   1.000
_cell.length_c   1.000
_cell.angle_alpha   90.00
_cell.angle_beta   90.00
_cell.angle_gamma   90.00
#
_symmetry.space_group_name_H-M   'P 1'
#
loop_
_entity.id
_entity.type
_entity.pdbx_description
1 polymer ?
#
loop_
_entity_poly.entity_id
_entity_poly.type
_entity_poly.pdbx_seq_one_letter_code
_entity_poly.pdbx_strand_id
1 'polypeptide(L)'
;MALLQIAEPGQSAAPHQQKLAVGIDLGTTNSLIATIRNGHSDVLLDEQNRPLLPSVVHFGKDDNVIVGYEAAELATQDPQNTVISVKRLIGRSLADIQQRYPNLPYQFVASENGLPLLATRQGVRSPIEISAEILKKLTALGEQRLGGNLVGAVITVPAYFDDAQRQSTKDAAKLAGLNVLRLLNEPTAAAIAYGLDSEQEGVIAVYDLGGGTFDISILRLSRGVFEVLATGGDTALGGDDFDLVLADWIIEQSAVKPENDSQYRELIELANHIKVELTHVTEAKIQYRNWLGSITREQFNELIQPLVKRSLLACRRALKDAGVEAEDVREVVMVGGSTRVPYVREQVGEFFQKQPLTSIDPDKVVALGAAIQADILAGNKPDSELLLLDVIPLSLGIETMGGLVEKIIPRNTTIPVARAQEFTTFKDGQTAMSVHIVQGERELVNDCRSLARFTLRGIPPMAAGAAHIRVTYQVDADGLLSVTAMEKTTGVQSSIQVKPSYGLTDDEIANMLKASMENAKEDIQARLLAEQRVEAERVLESVRSALAQDYDLLDDDELSAVKNAIISLEQLKQQDDSLAIKQGIKALDLATQEFAARRMDKSIRTALAGHSVDDIVGK
;
A
#
# COMPACT_ATOMS: atom_id res chain seq x y z
N MET A 1 -35.18 -0.69 37.77
CA MET A 1 -33.85 -1.27 37.84
C MET A 1 -33.76 -2.31 36.73
N ALA A 2 -33.00 -2.03 35.69
CA ALA A 2 -32.73 -3.06 34.68
C ALA A 2 -31.77 -4.09 35.30
N LEU A 3 -32.14 -5.36 35.23
CA LEU A 3 -31.27 -6.47 35.64
C LEU A 3 -30.11 -6.53 34.66
N LEU A 4 -28.89 -6.32 35.14
CA LEU A 4 -27.67 -6.50 34.36
C LEU A 4 -27.49 -8.00 34.06
N GLN A 5 -27.36 -8.37 32.81
CA GLN A 5 -27.08 -9.73 32.38
C GLN A 5 -25.60 -10.04 32.62
N ILE A 6 -25.33 -11.19 33.20
CA ILE A 6 -23.96 -11.73 33.34
C ILE A 6 -23.68 -12.53 32.07
N ALA A 7 -22.52 -12.28 31.43
CA ALA A 7 -22.10 -13.02 30.26
C ALA A 7 -21.94 -14.52 30.58
N GLU A 8 -22.24 -15.37 29.60
CA GLU A 8 -21.99 -16.81 29.69
C GLU A 8 -20.47 -17.10 29.73
N PRO A 9 -20.05 -18.21 30.34
CA PRO A 9 -18.65 -18.61 30.32
C PRO A 9 -18.09 -18.69 28.90
N GLY A 10 -17.01 -17.97 28.63
CA GLY A 10 -16.38 -17.87 27.29
C GLY A 10 -16.83 -16.69 26.45
N GLN A 11 -17.88 -15.95 26.82
CA GLN A 11 -18.35 -14.77 26.05
C GLN A 11 -17.66 -13.47 26.42
N SER A 12 -16.96 -13.36 27.54
CA SER A 12 -16.10 -12.24 27.90
C SER A 12 -14.88 -12.71 28.67
N ALA A 13 -13.72 -12.09 28.42
CA ALA A 13 -12.55 -12.28 29.26
C ALA A 13 -12.85 -11.79 30.68
N ALA A 14 -12.31 -12.45 31.72
CA ALA A 14 -12.39 -11.92 33.07
C ALA A 14 -11.78 -10.50 33.11
N PRO A 15 -12.38 -9.54 33.85
CA PRO A 15 -11.95 -8.14 33.84
C PRO A 15 -10.45 -7.93 34.10
N HIS A 16 -9.84 -8.79 34.90
CA HIS A 16 -8.40 -8.77 35.21
C HIS A 16 -7.51 -9.39 34.11
N GLN A 17 -8.11 -10.00 33.08
CA GLN A 17 -7.43 -10.60 31.92
C GLN A 17 -7.67 -9.81 30.63
N GLN A 18 -8.58 -8.83 30.65
CA GLN A 18 -8.86 -8.02 29.47
C GLN A 18 -7.66 -7.14 29.16
N LYS A 19 -7.11 -7.31 27.96
CA LYS A 19 -6.04 -6.49 27.42
C LYS A 19 -6.61 -5.21 26.84
N LEU A 20 -6.09 -4.06 27.24
CA LEU A 20 -6.57 -2.76 26.78
C LEU A 20 -6.07 -2.51 25.35
N ALA A 21 -6.93 -2.65 24.37
CA ALA A 21 -6.66 -2.37 22.97
C ALA A 21 -7.67 -1.36 22.42
N VAL A 22 -7.26 -0.60 21.43
CA VAL A 22 -8.06 0.48 20.85
C VAL A 22 -8.06 0.44 19.34
N GLY A 23 -9.13 0.93 18.73
CA GLY A 23 -9.17 1.29 17.32
C GLY A 23 -8.95 2.79 17.19
N ILE A 24 -8.09 3.21 16.27
CA ILE A 24 -7.82 4.61 15.96
C ILE A 24 -8.13 4.86 14.50
N ASP A 25 -9.02 5.82 14.26
CA ASP A 25 -9.19 6.42 12.96
C ASP A 25 -8.34 7.70 12.90
N LEU A 26 -7.23 7.63 12.14
CA LEU A 26 -6.36 8.78 11.90
C LEU A 26 -6.84 9.54 10.66
N GLY A 27 -7.86 10.36 10.82
CA GLY A 27 -8.50 11.09 9.74
C GLY A 27 -7.74 12.34 9.27
N THR A 28 -8.08 12.83 8.07
CA THR A 28 -7.51 14.08 7.53
C THR A 28 -7.91 15.30 8.35
N THR A 29 -9.19 15.42 8.66
CA THR A 29 -9.76 16.57 9.40
C THR A 29 -9.89 16.28 10.88
N ASN A 30 -10.45 15.10 11.22
CA ASN A 30 -10.66 14.67 12.60
C ASN A 30 -10.14 13.25 12.77
N SER A 31 -9.63 12.97 13.96
CA SER A 31 -9.21 11.63 14.38
C SER A 31 -10.04 11.18 15.58
N LEU A 32 -10.22 9.87 15.70
CA LEU A 32 -11.03 9.26 16.76
C LEU A 32 -10.31 8.06 17.37
N ILE A 33 -10.66 7.77 18.61
CA ILE A 33 -10.24 6.57 19.32
C ILE A 33 -11.46 5.85 19.91
N ALA A 34 -11.54 4.56 19.71
CA ALA A 34 -12.64 3.72 20.19
C ALA A 34 -12.11 2.43 20.85
N THR A 35 -12.93 1.80 21.64
CA THR A 35 -12.61 0.54 22.32
C THR A 35 -13.86 -0.33 22.48
N ILE A 36 -13.68 -1.57 22.92
CA ILE A 36 -14.79 -2.42 23.32
C ILE A 36 -15.00 -2.29 24.83
N ARG A 37 -16.22 -1.94 25.22
CA ARG A 37 -16.67 -1.91 26.62
C ARG A 37 -17.96 -2.72 26.75
N ASN A 38 -18.00 -3.66 27.69
CA ASN A 38 -19.18 -4.49 27.92
C ASN A 38 -19.73 -5.16 26.66
N GLY A 39 -18.83 -5.59 25.76
CA GLY A 39 -19.19 -6.25 24.50
C GLY A 39 -19.65 -5.33 23.37
N HIS A 40 -19.68 -4.01 23.57
CA HIS A 40 -20.06 -3.02 22.56
C HIS A 40 -18.88 -2.11 22.22
N SER A 41 -18.76 -1.75 20.94
CA SER A 41 -17.79 -0.75 20.50
C SER A 41 -18.27 0.64 20.90
N ASP A 42 -17.39 1.44 21.48
CA ASP A 42 -17.69 2.78 21.97
C ASP A 42 -16.52 3.74 21.71
N VAL A 43 -16.84 4.96 21.30
CA VAL A 43 -15.85 6.02 21.08
C VAL A 43 -15.48 6.63 22.41
N LEU A 44 -14.17 6.81 22.65
CA LEU A 44 -13.67 7.45 23.85
C LEU A 44 -13.79 8.97 23.72
N LEU A 45 -14.46 9.58 24.70
CA LEU A 45 -14.71 11.01 24.73
C LEU A 45 -13.57 11.76 25.44
N ASP A 46 -13.28 12.99 25.02
CA ASP A 46 -12.35 13.87 25.72
C ASP A 46 -12.96 14.41 27.06
N GLU A 47 -12.24 15.27 27.76
CA GLU A 47 -12.69 15.84 29.03
C GLU A 47 -13.95 16.71 28.91
N GLN A 48 -14.21 17.25 27.71
CA GLN A 48 -15.39 18.04 27.36
C GLN A 48 -16.51 17.19 26.74
N ASN A 49 -16.43 15.85 26.82
CA ASN A 49 -17.36 14.88 26.23
C ASN A 49 -17.48 14.98 24.69
N ARG A 50 -16.40 15.35 24.00
CA ARG A 50 -16.35 15.38 22.53
C ARG A 50 -15.73 14.10 22.00
N PRO A 51 -16.30 13.47 20.96
CA PRO A 51 -15.78 12.22 20.38
C PRO A 51 -14.65 12.46 19.37
N LEU A 52 -14.60 13.64 18.74
CA LEU A 52 -13.67 13.99 17.69
C LEU A 52 -12.45 14.71 18.26
N LEU A 53 -11.28 14.42 17.73
CA LEU A 53 -10.07 15.21 17.94
C LEU A 53 -9.70 15.84 16.58
N PRO A 54 -9.76 17.16 16.41
CA PRO A 54 -9.25 17.80 15.21
C PRO A 54 -7.80 17.39 14.92
N SER A 55 -7.52 16.96 13.69
CA SER A 55 -6.19 16.55 13.24
C SER A 55 -5.30 17.77 12.95
N VAL A 56 -5.16 18.62 13.97
CA VAL A 56 -4.47 19.91 13.93
C VAL A 56 -3.37 19.91 14.99
N VAL A 57 -2.16 20.34 14.59
CA VAL A 57 -1.00 20.44 15.47
C VAL A 57 -0.41 21.84 15.37
N HIS A 58 -0.29 22.52 16.50
CA HIS A 58 0.35 23.84 16.60
C HIS A 58 1.70 23.73 17.33
N PHE A 59 2.74 24.28 16.72
CA PHE A 59 4.08 24.39 17.28
C PHE A 59 4.29 25.76 17.90
N GLY A 60 4.02 25.86 19.20
CA GLY A 60 4.12 27.08 19.96
C GLY A 60 5.55 27.47 20.35
N LYS A 61 5.69 28.47 21.23
CA LYS A 61 6.95 28.85 21.86
C LYS A 61 7.31 27.84 22.98
N ASP A 62 8.58 27.80 23.38
CA ASP A 62 9.06 27.04 24.55
C ASP A 62 8.73 25.54 24.50
N ASP A 63 8.91 24.93 23.32
CA ASP A 63 8.66 23.49 23.05
C ASP A 63 7.22 23.03 23.34
N ASN A 64 6.27 23.96 23.40
CA ASN A 64 4.86 23.65 23.61
C ASN A 64 4.19 23.21 22.31
N VAL A 65 3.83 21.91 22.22
CA VAL A 65 3.04 21.34 21.12
C VAL A 65 1.59 21.18 21.56
N ILE A 66 0.67 21.82 20.83
CA ILE A 66 -0.76 21.81 21.11
C ILE A 66 -1.44 20.98 20.01
N VAL A 67 -2.37 20.09 20.38
CA VAL A 67 -3.07 19.20 19.44
C VAL A 67 -4.57 19.27 19.67
N GLY A 68 -5.33 19.32 18.59
CA GLY A 68 -6.79 19.28 18.62
C GLY A 68 -7.44 20.66 18.60
N TYR A 69 -8.51 20.85 19.36
CA TYR A 69 -9.34 22.05 19.33
C TYR A 69 -8.58 23.34 19.64
N GLU A 70 -7.75 23.32 20.68
CA GLU A 70 -6.94 24.48 21.04
C GLU A 70 -5.94 24.85 19.91
N ALA A 71 -5.40 23.85 19.20
CA ALA A 71 -4.55 24.10 18.04
C ALA A 71 -5.35 24.67 16.87
N ALA A 72 -6.58 24.20 16.66
CA ALA A 72 -7.47 24.70 15.60
C ALA A 72 -7.80 26.20 15.79
N GLU A 73 -8.02 26.65 17.01
CA GLU A 73 -8.26 28.07 17.33
C GLU A 73 -7.04 28.96 16.98
N LEU A 74 -5.84 28.39 16.91
CA LEU A 74 -4.63 29.13 16.55
C LEU A 74 -4.36 29.13 15.05
N ALA A 75 -5.10 28.35 14.25
CA ALA A 75 -4.83 28.17 12.83
C ALA A 75 -4.94 29.47 12.02
N THR A 76 -5.86 30.35 12.39
CA THR A 76 -6.03 31.68 11.76
C THR A 76 -5.00 32.70 12.23
N GLN A 77 -4.54 32.58 13.48
CA GLN A 77 -3.62 33.53 14.09
C GLN A 77 -2.15 33.24 13.72
N ASP A 78 -1.78 31.96 13.59
CA ASP A 78 -0.43 31.50 13.28
C ASP A 78 -0.46 30.33 12.28
N PRO A 79 -0.90 30.56 11.03
CA PRO A 79 -1.10 29.52 10.04
C PRO A 79 0.19 28.78 9.63
N GLN A 80 1.35 29.44 9.72
CA GLN A 80 2.64 28.84 9.37
C GLN A 80 3.12 27.78 10.37
N ASN A 81 2.73 27.94 11.64
CA ASN A 81 3.12 27.00 12.72
C ASN A 81 1.96 26.08 13.15
N THR A 82 0.79 26.17 12.49
CA THR A 82 -0.37 25.35 12.77
C THR A 82 -0.67 24.47 11.57
N VAL A 83 -0.30 23.18 11.69
CA VAL A 83 -0.46 22.22 10.60
C VAL A 83 -1.82 21.54 10.70
N ILE A 84 -2.59 21.64 9.63
CA ILE A 84 -3.87 20.96 9.44
C ILE A 84 -3.78 19.97 8.28
N SER A 85 -4.64 18.96 8.26
CA SER A 85 -4.73 17.98 7.16
C SER A 85 -3.41 17.30 6.83
N VAL A 86 -2.56 17.02 7.82
CA VAL A 86 -1.22 16.44 7.64
C VAL A 86 -1.24 15.10 6.89
N LYS A 87 -2.35 14.35 6.98
CA LYS A 87 -2.54 13.07 6.26
C LYS A 87 -2.38 13.22 4.74
N ARG A 88 -2.68 14.39 4.17
CA ARG A 88 -2.47 14.70 2.74
C ARG A 88 -0.99 14.79 2.35
N LEU A 89 -0.09 14.98 3.32
CA LEU A 89 1.35 15.16 3.12
C LEU A 89 2.14 13.85 3.34
N ILE A 90 1.54 12.89 4.02
CA ILE A 90 2.18 11.60 4.36
C ILE A 90 2.51 10.82 3.10
N GLY A 91 3.76 10.33 3.00
CA GLY A 91 4.24 9.47 1.92
C GLY A 91 4.33 10.15 0.54
N ARG A 92 4.13 11.46 0.46
CA ARG A 92 4.17 12.24 -0.79
C ARG A 92 5.51 12.93 -0.99
N SER A 93 5.86 13.21 -2.26
CA SER A 93 7.00 14.07 -2.57
C SER A 93 6.66 15.55 -2.39
N LEU A 94 7.69 16.36 -2.11
CA LEU A 94 7.51 17.80 -2.03
C LEU A 94 6.98 18.39 -3.36
N ALA A 95 7.46 17.88 -4.50
CA ALA A 95 7.01 18.33 -5.82
C ALA A 95 5.52 18.03 -6.06
N ASP A 96 5.06 16.83 -5.68
CA ASP A 96 3.65 16.44 -5.79
C ASP A 96 2.75 17.33 -4.91
N ILE A 97 3.16 17.61 -3.68
CA ILE A 97 2.44 18.49 -2.76
C ILE A 97 2.33 19.91 -3.32
N GLN A 98 3.44 20.48 -3.79
CA GLN A 98 3.45 21.84 -4.35
C GLN A 98 2.59 21.97 -5.61
N GLN A 99 2.54 20.91 -6.42
CA GLN A 99 1.69 20.88 -7.61
C GLN A 99 0.20 20.80 -7.24
N ARG A 100 -0.17 19.97 -6.24
CA ARG A 100 -1.57 19.72 -5.86
C ARG A 100 -2.14 20.81 -4.94
N TYR A 101 -1.31 21.35 -4.06
CA TYR A 101 -1.71 22.29 -3.01
C TYR A 101 -0.82 23.54 -3.01
N PRO A 102 -0.88 24.38 -4.06
CA PRO A 102 0.04 25.51 -4.23
C PRO A 102 -0.13 26.61 -3.17
N ASN A 103 -1.26 26.66 -2.47
CA ASN A 103 -1.62 27.73 -1.53
C ASN A 103 -1.49 27.31 -0.05
N LEU A 104 -0.72 26.26 0.26
CA LEU A 104 -0.45 25.90 1.65
C LEU A 104 0.42 26.98 2.31
N PRO A 105 0.09 27.43 3.54
CA PRO A 105 0.82 28.51 4.22
C PRO A 105 2.15 28.04 4.83
N TYR A 106 2.55 26.77 4.61
CA TYR A 106 3.72 26.19 5.22
C TYR A 106 4.99 26.52 4.46
N GLN A 107 6.08 26.75 5.20
CA GLN A 107 7.40 26.86 4.63
C GLN A 107 8.00 25.45 4.50
N PHE A 108 8.07 24.94 3.28
CA PHE A 108 8.68 23.64 3.01
C PHE A 108 10.20 23.73 2.88
N VAL A 109 10.88 22.73 3.42
CA VAL A 109 12.32 22.53 3.31
C VAL A 109 12.57 21.29 2.46
N ALA A 110 13.47 21.38 1.49
CA ALA A 110 13.85 20.24 0.67
C ALA A 110 14.68 19.25 1.51
N SER A 111 14.35 17.95 1.40
CA SER A 111 15.16 16.87 1.96
C SER A 111 15.96 16.18 0.86
N GLU A 112 17.06 15.50 1.22
CA GLU A 112 17.91 14.76 0.27
C GLU A 112 17.14 13.66 -0.48
N ASN A 113 16.09 13.11 0.13
CA ASN A 113 15.24 12.05 -0.43
C ASN A 113 13.92 12.57 -1.03
N GLY A 114 13.77 13.90 -1.19
CA GLY A 114 12.59 14.51 -1.82
C GLY A 114 11.31 14.50 -0.99
N LEU A 115 11.37 14.05 0.28
CA LEU A 115 10.23 14.09 1.19
C LEU A 115 9.97 15.50 1.69
N PRO A 116 8.70 15.88 1.95
CA PRO A 116 8.37 17.20 2.47
C PRO A 116 8.81 17.32 3.92
N LEU A 117 9.47 18.41 4.23
CA LEU A 117 9.77 18.84 5.59
C LEU A 117 9.18 20.23 5.79
N LEU A 118 8.59 20.47 6.95
CA LEU A 118 7.95 21.75 7.30
C LEU A 118 8.84 22.50 8.29
N ALA A 119 9.20 23.73 7.97
CA ALA A 119 9.87 24.62 8.92
C ALA A 119 8.83 25.17 9.88
N THR A 120 8.96 24.83 11.16
CA THR A 120 8.13 25.32 12.24
C THR A 120 8.96 26.14 13.21
N ARG A 121 8.32 26.83 14.11
CA ARG A 121 8.98 27.59 15.20
C ARG A 121 9.87 26.70 16.08
N GLN A 122 9.56 25.40 16.17
CA GLN A 122 10.33 24.40 16.94
C GLN A 122 11.28 23.58 16.08
N GLY A 123 11.70 24.11 14.92
CA GLY A 123 12.58 23.45 13.98
C GLY A 123 11.84 22.77 12.85
N VAL A 124 12.59 21.96 12.09
CA VAL A 124 12.07 21.25 10.92
C VAL A 124 11.36 19.97 11.35
N ARG A 125 10.15 19.76 10.85
CA ARG A 125 9.29 18.60 11.16
C ARG A 125 8.85 17.89 9.89
N SER A 126 8.85 16.57 9.92
CA SER A 126 8.24 15.74 8.88
C SER A 126 6.75 15.53 9.12
N PRO A 127 5.93 15.21 8.09
CA PRO A 127 4.54 14.81 8.27
C PRO A 127 4.37 13.61 9.20
N ILE A 128 5.36 12.72 9.27
CA ILE A 128 5.38 11.56 10.17
C ILE A 128 5.44 12.01 11.63
N GLU A 129 6.37 12.92 11.97
CA GLU A 129 6.49 13.48 13.33
C GLU A 129 5.23 14.24 13.74
N ILE A 130 4.63 15.00 12.81
CA ILE A 130 3.39 15.75 13.08
C ILE A 130 2.22 14.80 13.34
N SER A 131 2.09 13.73 12.55
CA SER A 131 1.08 12.68 12.77
C SER A 131 1.29 11.94 14.09
N ALA A 132 2.55 11.76 14.50
CA ALA A 132 2.88 11.15 15.78
C ALA A 132 2.35 11.98 16.97
N GLU A 133 2.33 13.32 16.90
CA GLU A 133 1.75 14.15 17.95
C GLU A 133 0.24 13.93 18.11
N ILE A 134 -0.50 13.75 17.01
CA ILE A 134 -1.92 13.39 17.05
C ILE A 134 -2.10 12.02 17.72
N LEU A 135 -1.31 11.03 17.32
CA LEU A 135 -1.38 9.68 17.89
C LEU A 135 -1.01 9.66 19.37
N LYS A 136 -0.02 10.45 19.82
CA LYS A 136 0.32 10.60 21.25
C LYS A 136 -0.86 11.13 22.06
N LYS A 137 -1.56 12.14 21.52
CA LYS A 137 -2.74 12.72 22.19
C LYS A 137 -3.87 11.70 22.33
N LEU A 138 -4.14 10.91 21.25
CA LEU A 138 -5.16 9.85 21.28
C LEU A 138 -4.76 8.71 22.22
N THR A 139 -3.49 8.29 22.22
CA THR A 139 -2.98 7.26 23.12
C THR A 139 -3.16 7.66 24.58
N ALA A 140 -2.74 8.88 24.93
CA ALA A 140 -2.90 9.42 26.28
C ALA A 140 -4.37 9.47 26.71
N LEU A 141 -5.28 9.88 25.80
CA LEU A 141 -6.73 9.83 26.04
C LEU A 141 -7.21 8.41 26.29
N GLY A 142 -6.76 7.45 25.47
CA GLY A 142 -7.09 6.03 25.61
C GLY A 142 -6.66 5.49 26.98
N GLU A 143 -5.41 5.68 27.36
CA GLU A 143 -4.84 5.23 28.62
C GLU A 143 -5.53 5.88 29.85
N GLN A 144 -5.80 7.17 29.77
CA GLN A 144 -6.55 7.88 30.82
C GLN A 144 -7.96 7.34 30.99
N ARG A 145 -8.69 7.12 29.89
CA ARG A 145 -10.10 6.67 29.93
C ARG A 145 -10.26 5.19 30.27
N LEU A 146 -9.26 4.38 29.98
CA LEU A 146 -9.26 2.95 30.26
C LEU A 146 -8.56 2.60 31.58
N GLY A 147 -7.80 3.53 32.16
CA GLY A 147 -7.15 3.36 33.45
C GLY A 147 -5.92 2.43 33.42
N GLY A 148 -5.22 2.33 32.26
CA GLY A 148 -4.02 1.51 32.12
C GLY A 148 -3.37 1.66 30.76
N ASN A 149 -2.18 1.07 30.61
CA ASN A 149 -1.40 1.14 29.38
C ASN A 149 -2.07 0.30 28.27
N LEU A 150 -2.07 0.80 27.06
CA LEU A 150 -2.55 0.09 25.91
C LEU A 150 -1.56 -1.00 25.47
N VAL A 151 -2.06 -2.22 25.21
CA VAL A 151 -1.24 -3.28 24.62
C VAL A 151 -0.97 -3.02 23.14
N GLY A 152 -1.81 -2.22 22.48
CA GLY A 152 -1.66 -1.79 21.12
C GLY A 152 -2.94 -1.22 20.52
N ALA A 153 -2.84 -0.81 19.27
CA ALA A 153 -3.94 -0.25 18.50
C ALA A 153 -4.05 -0.85 17.10
N VAL A 154 -5.28 -0.91 16.59
CA VAL A 154 -5.55 -0.99 15.15
C VAL A 154 -5.73 0.44 14.65
N ILE A 155 -4.93 0.83 13.66
CA ILE A 155 -4.99 2.17 13.05
C ILE A 155 -5.55 2.01 11.63
N THR A 156 -6.51 2.86 11.26
CA THR A 156 -7.11 2.78 9.93
C THR A 156 -6.38 3.64 8.92
N VAL A 157 -6.39 3.17 7.69
CA VAL A 157 -5.81 3.84 6.52
C VAL A 157 -6.75 3.70 5.33
N PRO A 158 -6.77 4.66 4.39
CA PRO A 158 -7.48 4.51 3.13
C PRO A 158 -7.05 3.23 2.39
N ALA A 159 -8.00 2.58 1.70
CA ALA A 159 -7.75 1.30 1.05
C ALA A 159 -6.65 1.38 -0.03
N TYR A 160 -6.55 2.52 -0.72
CA TYR A 160 -5.55 2.76 -1.77
C TYR A 160 -4.25 3.40 -1.25
N PHE A 161 -4.08 3.56 0.08
CA PHE A 161 -2.77 3.97 0.59
C PHE A 161 -1.71 3.03 0.06
N ASP A 162 -0.73 3.63 -0.60
CA ASP A 162 0.45 2.89 -1.02
C ASP A 162 1.31 2.48 0.18
N ASP A 163 2.26 1.61 -0.09
CA ASP A 163 3.13 1.10 0.96
C ASP A 163 3.93 2.21 1.68
N ALA A 164 4.29 3.32 0.97
CA ALA A 164 4.98 4.45 1.60
C ALA A 164 4.11 5.15 2.63
N GLN A 165 2.84 5.36 2.30
CA GLN A 165 1.86 5.96 3.20
C GLN A 165 1.54 5.04 4.38
N ARG A 166 1.41 3.73 4.13
CA ARG A 166 1.22 2.71 5.18
C ARG A 166 2.42 2.63 6.13
N GLN A 167 3.64 2.59 5.59
CA GLN A 167 4.86 2.58 6.40
C GLN A 167 5.00 3.88 7.20
N SER A 168 4.73 5.03 6.58
CA SER A 168 4.76 6.32 7.26
C SER A 168 3.76 6.39 8.43
N THR A 169 2.59 5.77 8.28
CA THR A 169 1.60 5.67 9.37
C THR A 169 2.12 4.79 10.51
N LYS A 170 2.77 3.65 10.21
CA LYS A 170 3.43 2.82 11.23
C LYS A 170 4.58 3.55 11.92
N ASP A 171 5.40 4.27 11.16
CA ASP A 171 6.51 5.04 11.71
C ASP A 171 6.00 6.16 12.64
N ALA A 172 4.90 6.83 12.29
CA ALA A 172 4.25 7.80 13.16
C ALA A 172 3.75 7.18 14.47
N ALA A 173 3.13 6.01 14.40
CA ALA A 173 2.69 5.27 15.60
C ALA A 173 3.87 4.85 16.47
N LYS A 174 4.96 4.37 15.87
CA LYS A 174 6.19 4.02 16.58
C LYS A 174 6.82 5.23 17.28
N LEU A 175 6.85 6.40 16.62
CA LEU A 175 7.31 7.66 17.23
C LEU A 175 6.40 8.11 18.38
N ALA A 176 5.12 7.78 18.31
CA ALA A 176 4.16 8.01 19.39
C ALA A 176 4.30 7.01 20.56
N GLY A 177 5.15 5.99 20.44
CA GLY A 177 5.27 4.93 21.43
C GLY A 177 4.13 3.91 21.40
N LEU A 178 3.30 3.93 20.36
CA LEU A 178 2.11 3.09 20.22
C LEU A 178 2.46 1.81 19.44
N ASN A 179 2.11 0.65 20.01
CA ASN A 179 2.25 -0.63 19.33
C ASN A 179 1.12 -0.81 18.31
N VAL A 180 1.46 -0.99 17.04
CA VAL A 180 0.48 -1.22 15.97
C VAL A 180 0.18 -2.71 15.90
N LEU A 181 -1.02 -3.12 16.29
CA LEU A 181 -1.51 -4.50 16.15
C LEU A 181 -1.78 -4.83 14.68
N ARG A 182 -2.35 -3.87 13.94
CA ARG A 182 -2.63 -3.95 12.51
C ARG A 182 -2.92 -2.56 11.95
N LEU A 183 -2.57 -2.33 10.66
CA LEU A 183 -3.21 -1.32 9.84
C LEU A 183 -4.45 -1.95 9.17
N LEU A 184 -5.59 -1.30 9.26
CA LEU A 184 -6.87 -1.78 8.73
C LEU A 184 -7.39 -0.80 7.69
N ASN A 185 -7.85 -1.31 6.56
CA ASN A 185 -8.47 -0.45 5.56
C ASN A 185 -9.77 0.16 6.08
N GLU A 186 -9.95 1.46 5.92
CA GLU A 186 -11.14 2.21 6.37
C GLU A 186 -12.46 1.58 5.92
N PRO A 187 -12.63 1.15 4.64
CA PRO A 187 -13.85 0.49 4.21
C PRO A 187 -14.11 -0.85 4.88
N THR A 188 -13.06 -1.60 5.17
CA THR A 188 -13.17 -2.86 5.90
C THR A 188 -13.59 -2.61 7.34
N ALA A 189 -13.02 -1.61 7.99
CA ALA A 189 -13.44 -1.21 9.35
C ALA A 189 -14.92 -0.78 9.36
N ALA A 190 -15.35 0.00 8.39
CA ALA A 190 -16.74 0.43 8.28
C ALA A 190 -17.70 -0.78 8.11
N ALA A 191 -17.36 -1.73 7.26
CA ALA A 191 -18.14 -2.95 7.06
C ALA A 191 -18.27 -3.77 8.36
N ILE A 192 -17.18 -3.90 9.13
CA ILE A 192 -17.17 -4.57 10.44
C ILE A 192 -18.10 -3.86 11.43
N ALA A 193 -18.08 -2.53 11.48
CA ALA A 193 -18.90 -1.75 12.41
C ALA A 193 -20.40 -1.92 12.15
N TYR A 194 -20.80 -2.11 10.89
CA TYR A 194 -22.20 -2.37 10.53
C TYR A 194 -22.64 -3.81 10.82
N GLY A 195 -21.73 -4.67 11.31
CA GLY A 195 -22.06 -6.08 11.60
C GLY A 195 -22.48 -6.85 10.35
N LEU A 196 -21.98 -6.43 9.17
CA LEU A 196 -22.28 -7.10 7.90
C LEU A 196 -21.64 -8.48 7.80
N ASP A 197 -20.93 -8.89 8.85
CA ASP A 197 -20.18 -10.14 9.00
C ASP A 197 -21.02 -11.36 9.35
N SER A 198 -22.23 -11.18 9.88
CA SER A 198 -22.83 -12.25 10.68
C SER A 198 -23.76 -13.21 9.94
N GLU A 199 -24.44 -12.83 8.84
CA GLU A 199 -25.40 -13.76 8.18
C GLU A 199 -25.69 -13.46 6.70
N GLN A 200 -25.09 -12.43 6.10
CA GLN A 200 -25.47 -11.98 4.77
C GLN A 200 -24.33 -12.17 3.76
N GLU A 201 -24.58 -12.94 2.73
CA GLU A 201 -23.70 -13.03 1.56
C GLU A 201 -24.09 -11.98 0.54
N GLY A 202 -23.11 -11.37 -0.15
CA GLY A 202 -23.37 -10.39 -1.21
C GLY A 202 -22.25 -9.40 -1.45
N VAL A 203 -22.48 -8.49 -2.37
CA VAL A 203 -21.56 -7.40 -2.66
C VAL A 203 -22.03 -6.13 -1.97
N ILE A 204 -21.12 -5.43 -1.32
CA ILE A 204 -21.35 -4.15 -0.67
C ILE A 204 -20.41 -3.09 -1.25
N ALA A 205 -20.87 -1.85 -1.31
CA ALA A 205 -20.05 -0.70 -1.64
C ALA A 205 -19.86 0.15 -0.40
N VAL A 206 -18.62 0.56 -0.13
CA VAL A 206 -18.30 1.54 0.91
C VAL A 206 -17.84 2.81 0.23
N TYR A 207 -18.67 3.86 0.35
CA TYR A 207 -18.43 5.19 -0.18
C TYR A 207 -17.92 6.08 0.95
N ASP A 208 -16.63 6.35 0.96
CA ASP A 208 -15.97 7.15 1.99
C ASP A 208 -15.57 8.50 1.41
N LEU A 209 -16.27 9.57 1.84
CA LEU A 209 -15.94 10.94 1.49
C LEU A 209 -15.60 11.71 2.76
N GLY A 210 -14.32 11.77 3.05
CA GLY A 210 -13.76 12.49 4.18
C GLY A 210 -13.55 13.98 3.92
N GLY A 211 -12.73 14.62 4.74
CA GLY A 211 -12.34 16.02 4.55
C GLY A 211 -11.41 16.21 3.37
N GLY A 212 -10.49 15.26 3.14
CA GLY A 212 -9.41 15.42 2.17
C GLY A 212 -9.31 14.37 1.09
N THR A 213 -9.99 13.26 1.24
CA THR A 213 -9.89 12.10 0.34
C THR A 213 -11.27 11.53 0.06
N PHE A 214 -11.40 10.94 -1.11
CA PHE A 214 -12.54 10.13 -1.50
C PHE A 214 -12.07 8.70 -1.79
N ASP A 215 -12.77 7.73 -1.20
CA ASP A 215 -12.54 6.30 -1.38
C ASP A 215 -13.84 5.59 -1.74
N ILE A 216 -13.75 4.68 -2.68
CA ILE A 216 -14.79 3.70 -2.97
C ILE A 216 -14.19 2.30 -2.91
N SER A 217 -14.81 1.40 -2.17
CA SER A 217 -14.41 0.00 -2.10
C SER A 217 -15.60 -0.90 -2.38
N ILE A 218 -15.40 -1.86 -3.26
CA ILE A 218 -16.36 -2.91 -3.57
C ILE A 218 -15.88 -4.17 -2.84
N LEU A 219 -16.70 -4.64 -1.90
CA LEU A 219 -16.39 -5.77 -1.04
C LEU A 219 -17.37 -6.91 -1.34
N ARG A 220 -16.87 -8.15 -1.38
CA ARG A 220 -17.70 -9.36 -1.31
C ARG A 220 -17.71 -9.86 0.12
N LEU A 221 -18.88 -10.12 0.63
CA LEU A 221 -19.11 -10.71 1.92
C LEU A 221 -19.58 -12.15 1.74
N SER A 222 -18.85 -13.10 2.36
CA SER A 222 -19.18 -14.53 2.36
C SER A 222 -18.83 -15.13 3.71
N ARG A 223 -19.84 -15.52 4.48
CA ARG A 223 -19.68 -16.25 5.76
C ARG A 223 -18.64 -15.65 6.70
N GLY A 224 -18.73 -14.35 6.98
CA GLY A 224 -17.80 -13.66 7.86
C GLY A 224 -16.43 -13.31 7.24
N VAL A 225 -16.24 -13.61 5.96
CA VAL A 225 -15.04 -13.24 5.20
C VAL A 225 -15.33 -12.01 4.36
N PHE A 226 -14.52 -10.96 4.52
CA PHE A 226 -14.53 -9.78 3.66
C PHE A 226 -13.43 -9.89 2.60
N GLU A 227 -13.83 -9.97 1.34
CA GLU A 227 -12.93 -9.93 0.19
C GLU A 227 -13.06 -8.57 -0.50
N VAL A 228 -11.98 -7.81 -0.60
CA VAL A 228 -11.95 -6.58 -1.38
C VAL A 228 -11.85 -6.96 -2.86
N LEU A 229 -12.90 -6.69 -3.64
CA LEU A 229 -12.94 -6.99 -5.07
C LEU A 229 -12.23 -5.90 -5.89
N ALA A 230 -12.47 -4.65 -5.54
CA ALA A 230 -11.84 -3.50 -6.14
C ALA A 230 -11.87 -2.31 -5.19
N THR A 231 -10.90 -1.41 -5.37
CA THR A 231 -10.85 -0.10 -4.74
C THR A 231 -10.65 0.97 -5.80
N GLY A 232 -11.16 2.15 -5.55
CA GLY A 232 -10.92 3.33 -6.36
C GLY A 232 -11.03 4.56 -5.48
N GLY A 233 -10.65 5.71 -6.00
CA GLY A 233 -10.75 6.92 -5.20
C GLY A 233 -10.09 8.13 -5.84
N ASP A 234 -10.00 9.19 -5.07
CA ASP A 234 -9.33 10.43 -5.43
C ASP A 234 -8.70 11.02 -4.17
N THR A 235 -7.37 11.05 -4.13
CA THR A 235 -6.60 11.55 -2.99
C THR A 235 -6.63 13.08 -2.84
N ALA A 236 -7.28 13.78 -3.77
CA ALA A 236 -7.43 15.22 -3.80
C ALA A 236 -8.90 15.60 -4.00
N LEU A 237 -9.81 14.86 -3.38
CA LEU A 237 -11.25 15.11 -3.39
C LEU A 237 -11.81 14.87 -1.99
N GLY A 238 -12.41 15.89 -1.40
CA GLY A 238 -13.02 15.80 -0.08
C GLY A 238 -13.81 17.05 0.31
N GLY A 239 -14.21 17.11 1.56
CA GLY A 239 -14.96 18.26 2.10
C GLY A 239 -14.19 19.57 2.06
N ASP A 240 -12.86 19.52 2.16
CA ASP A 240 -12.00 20.71 2.03
C ASP A 240 -12.07 21.30 0.62
N ASP A 241 -12.27 20.47 -0.41
CA ASP A 241 -12.45 20.94 -1.79
C ASP A 241 -13.82 21.59 -1.98
N PHE A 242 -14.84 21.14 -1.23
CA PHE A 242 -16.14 21.83 -1.17
C PHE A 242 -16.00 23.21 -0.51
N ASP A 243 -15.19 23.31 0.55
CA ASP A 243 -14.90 24.59 1.22
C ASP A 243 -14.17 25.56 0.29
N LEU A 244 -13.22 25.06 -0.52
CA LEU A 244 -12.48 25.87 -1.48
C LEU A 244 -13.39 26.45 -2.56
N VAL A 245 -14.26 25.66 -3.20
CA VAL A 245 -15.17 26.19 -4.23
C VAL A 245 -16.18 27.17 -3.65
N LEU A 246 -16.61 26.98 -2.40
CA LEU A 246 -17.48 27.92 -1.70
C LEU A 246 -16.73 29.19 -1.33
N ALA A 247 -15.49 29.13 -0.89
CA ALA A 247 -14.64 30.27 -0.61
C ALA A 247 -14.39 31.12 -1.87
N ASP A 248 -14.10 30.48 -3.00
CA ASP A 248 -13.94 31.15 -4.30
C ASP A 248 -15.25 31.86 -4.70
N TRP A 249 -16.39 31.21 -4.54
CA TRP A 249 -17.69 31.84 -4.78
C TRP A 249 -17.92 33.06 -3.89
N ILE A 250 -17.57 33.00 -2.59
CA ILE A 250 -17.68 34.16 -1.67
C ILE A 250 -16.78 35.30 -2.15
N ILE A 251 -15.56 35.04 -2.61
CA ILE A 251 -14.67 36.06 -3.17
C ILE A 251 -15.30 36.72 -4.40
N GLU A 252 -15.88 35.92 -5.30
CA GLU A 252 -16.54 36.44 -6.52
C GLU A 252 -17.75 37.34 -6.17
N GLN A 253 -18.60 36.88 -5.26
CA GLN A 253 -19.82 37.63 -4.87
C GLN A 253 -19.50 38.91 -4.07
N SER A 254 -18.53 38.84 -3.18
CA SER A 254 -18.13 39.96 -2.34
C SER A 254 -17.19 40.94 -3.03
N ALA A 255 -16.49 40.51 -4.08
CA ALA A 255 -15.34 41.19 -4.69
C ALA A 255 -14.19 41.52 -3.70
N VAL A 256 -14.14 40.83 -2.56
CA VAL A 256 -13.13 41.00 -1.51
C VAL A 256 -12.17 39.80 -1.51
N LYS A 257 -10.89 40.04 -1.79
CA LYS A 257 -9.85 39.00 -1.74
C LYS A 257 -9.13 39.05 -0.39
N PRO A 258 -8.72 37.87 0.14
CA PRO A 258 -7.84 37.84 1.30
C PRO A 258 -6.47 38.43 0.96
N GLU A 259 -5.90 39.22 1.87
CA GLU A 259 -4.63 39.93 1.69
C GLU A 259 -3.40 39.11 2.20
N ASN A 260 -3.67 38.12 3.06
CA ASN A 260 -2.65 37.28 3.69
C ASN A 260 -3.21 35.92 4.09
N ASP A 261 -2.33 35.01 4.52
CA ASP A 261 -2.64 33.64 4.88
C ASP A 261 -3.67 33.54 6.03
N SER A 262 -3.63 34.47 6.99
CA SER A 262 -4.57 34.51 8.09
C SER A 262 -5.99 34.77 7.60
N GLN A 263 -6.15 35.77 6.73
CA GLN A 263 -7.44 36.11 6.13
C GLN A 263 -7.95 35.01 5.20
N TYR A 264 -7.05 34.32 4.49
CA TYR A 264 -7.42 33.18 3.68
C TYR A 264 -7.94 32.02 4.55
N ARG A 265 -7.28 31.75 5.67
CA ARG A 265 -7.75 30.76 6.65
C ARG A 265 -9.12 31.08 7.21
N GLU A 266 -9.34 32.34 7.62
CA GLU A 266 -10.67 32.80 8.10
C GLU A 266 -11.77 32.57 7.06
N LEU A 267 -11.47 32.81 5.77
CA LEU A 267 -12.42 32.56 4.69
C LEU A 267 -12.75 31.07 4.52
N ILE A 268 -11.74 30.19 4.59
CA ILE A 268 -11.95 28.73 4.52
C ILE A 268 -12.77 28.24 5.72
N GLU A 269 -12.49 28.71 6.93
CA GLU A 269 -13.30 28.39 8.11
C GLU A 269 -14.75 28.86 7.97
N LEU A 270 -14.96 30.05 7.43
CA LEU A 270 -16.30 30.57 7.14
C LEU A 270 -17.03 29.69 6.12
N ALA A 271 -16.34 29.29 5.03
CA ALA A 271 -16.90 28.40 4.01
C ALA A 271 -17.28 27.03 4.61
N ASN A 272 -16.41 26.46 5.44
CA ASN A 272 -16.69 25.20 6.15
C ASN A 272 -17.94 25.35 7.04
N HIS A 273 -18.04 26.42 7.79
CA HIS A 273 -19.20 26.67 8.66
C HIS A 273 -20.51 26.76 7.87
N ILE A 274 -20.51 27.47 6.75
CA ILE A 274 -21.66 27.59 5.84
C ILE A 274 -22.04 26.25 5.23
N LYS A 275 -21.05 25.46 4.77
CA LYS A 275 -21.26 24.10 4.27
C LYS A 275 -21.99 23.23 5.30
N VAL A 276 -21.53 23.25 6.56
CA VAL A 276 -22.14 22.49 7.66
C VAL A 276 -23.56 23.01 7.94
N GLU A 277 -23.78 24.32 7.96
CA GLU A 277 -25.09 24.92 8.18
C GLU A 277 -26.08 24.50 7.08
N LEU A 278 -25.68 24.53 5.81
CA LEU A 278 -26.50 24.12 4.67
C LEU A 278 -26.94 22.65 4.70
N THR A 279 -26.32 21.79 5.54
CA THR A 279 -26.82 20.44 5.80
C THR A 279 -28.19 20.46 6.48
N HIS A 280 -28.47 21.48 7.29
CA HIS A 280 -29.69 21.55 8.10
C HIS A 280 -30.70 22.58 7.59
N VAL A 281 -30.20 23.68 6.95
CA VAL A 281 -31.04 24.75 6.43
C VAL A 281 -31.01 24.81 4.90
N THR A 282 -32.00 25.42 4.29
CA THR A 282 -32.07 25.60 2.83
C THR A 282 -31.36 26.86 2.35
N GLU A 283 -31.08 27.80 3.24
CA GLU A 283 -30.37 29.05 2.97
C GLU A 283 -29.52 29.43 4.18
N ALA A 284 -28.24 29.74 3.95
CA ALA A 284 -27.30 30.23 4.95
C ALA A 284 -26.94 31.70 4.69
N LYS A 285 -26.89 32.53 5.77
CA LYS A 285 -26.44 33.90 5.69
C LYS A 285 -24.94 34.01 5.83
N ILE A 286 -24.33 34.87 5.04
CA ILE A 286 -22.89 35.04 4.97
C ILE A 286 -22.52 36.45 5.36
N GLN A 287 -21.64 36.61 6.33
CA GLN A 287 -20.97 37.85 6.64
C GLN A 287 -19.47 37.67 6.42
N TYR A 288 -18.95 38.28 5.37
CA TYR A 288 -17.51 38.25 5.06
C TYR A 288 -17.00 39.68 4.95
N ARG A 289 -16.19 40.11 5.92
CA ARG A 289 -15.74 41.49 6.05
C ARG A 289 -16.94 42.45 6.09
N ASN A 290 -17.03 43.39 5.15
CA ASN A 290 -18.12 44.35 5.04
C ASN A 290 -19.24 43.88 4.11
N TRP A 291 -19.13 42.70 3.52
CA TRP A 291 -20.13 42.13 2.62
C TRP A 291 -21.11 41.25 3.40
N LEU A 292 -22.39 41.46 3.11
CA LEU A 292 -23.48 40.64 3.62
C LEU A 292 -24.17 39.99 2.43
N GLY A 293 -24.33 38.69 2.47
CA GLY A 293 -25.00 37.92 1.43
C GLY A 293 -25.66 36.67 1.98
N SER A 294 -26.15 35.84 1.10
CA SER A 294 -26.66 34.49 1.42
C SER A 294 -26.40 33.54 0.27
N ILE A 295 -26.40 32.25 0.58
CA ILE A 295 -26.32 31.17 -0.40
C ILE A 295 -27.40 30.15 -0.08
N THR A 296 -28.10 29.67 -1.13
CA THR A 296 -29.06 28.57 -0.99
C THR A 296 -28.35 27.22 -1.13
N ARG A 297 -28.98 26.15 -0.61
CA ARG A 297 -28.52 24.77 -0.77
C ARG A 297 -28.43 24.39 -2.24
N GLU A 298 -29.35 24.82 -3.08
CA GLU A 298 -29.34 24.58 -4.52
C GLU A 298 -28.11 25.19 -5.20
N GLN A 299 -27.79 26.46 -4.86
CA GLN A 299 -26.59 27.12 -5.39
C GLN A 299 -25.31 26.40 -4.93
N PHE A 300 -25.26 25.98 -3.66
CA PHE A 300 -24.15 25.18 -3.16
C PHE A 300 -24.04 23.82 -3.87
N ASN A 301 -25.17 23.13 -4.12
CA ASN A 301 -25.21 21.88 -4.87
C ASN A 301 -24.62 22.05 -6.29
N GLU A 302 -24.95 23.16 -6.97
CA GLU A 302 -24.40 23.49 -8.29
C GLU A 302 -22.87 23.66 -8.24
N LEU A 303 -22.36 24.34 -7.20
CA LEU A 303 -20.91 24.54 -7.01
C LEU A 303 -20.16 23.22 -6.83
N ILE A 304 -20.69 22.28 -6.04
CA ILE A 304 -20.03 21.00 -5.74
C ILE A 304 -20.35 19.89 -6.75
N GLN A 305 -21.30 20.09 -7.67
CA GLN A 305 -21.71 19.09 -8.64
C GLN A 305 -20.54 18.48 -9.43
N PRO A 306 -19.56 19.26 -9.94
CA PRO A 306 -18.41 18.69 -10.67
C PRO A 306 -17.57 17.74 -9.79
N LEU A 307 -17.42 18.07 -8.49
CA LEU A 307 -16.67 17.27 -7.52
C LEU A 307 -17.40 15.95 -7.20
N VAL A 308 -18.72 16.03 -6.99
CA VAL A 308 -19.54 14.82 -6.77
C VAL A 308 -19.55 13.93 -8.01
N LYS A 309 -19.60 14.48 -9.22
CA LYS A 309 -19.47 13.70 -10.46
C LYS A 309 -18.13 12.96 -10.57
N ARG A 310 -17.03 13.56 -10.11
CA ARG A 310 -15.71 12.90 -10.05
C ARG A 310 -15.76 11.66 -9.18
N SER A 311 -16.37 11.74 -7.99
CA SER A 311 -16.50 10.58 -7.10
C SER A 311 -17.33 9.45 -7.73
N LEU A 312 -18.44 9.78 -8.41
CA LEU A 312 -19.28 8.78 -9.11
C LEU A 312 -18.58 8.14 -10.31
N LEU A 313 -17.67 8.85 -10.98
CA LEU A 313 -16.84 8.26 -12.03
C LEU A 313 -15.86 7.23 -11.44
N ALA A 314 -15.28 7.48 -10.28
CA ALA A 314 -14.45 6.50 -9.59
C ALA A 314 -15.29 5.28 -9.12
N CYS A 315 -16.53 5.49 -8.64
CA CYS A 315 -17.45 4.39 -8.33
C CYS A 315 -17.70 3.49 -9.56
N ARG A 316 -17.95 4.09 -10.72
CA ARG A 316 -18.17 3.34 -11.97
C ARG A 316 -16.95 2.52 -12.39
N ARG A 317 -15.73 3.07 -12.22
CA ARG A 317 -14.48 2.34 -12.49
C ARG A 317 -14.32 1.17 -11.53
N ALA A 318 -14.48 1.40 -10.22
CA ALA A 318 -14.36 0.35 -9.21
C ALA A 318 -15.34 -0.80 -9.43
N LEU A 319 -16.59 -0.52 -9.79
CA LEU A 319 -17.58 -1.55 -10.15
C LEU A 319 -17.14 -2.36 -11.38
N LYS A 320 -16.65 -1.68 -12.42
CA LYS A 320 -16.11 -2.35 -13.63
C LYS A 320 -14.91 -3.24 -13.28
N ASP A 321 -14.00 -2.76 -12.45
CA ASP A 321 -12.80 -3.51 -12.04
C ASP A 321 -13.16 -4.71 -11.15
N ALA A 322 -14.22 -4.58 -10.34
CA ALA A 322 -14.79 -5.68 -9.56
C ALA A 322 -15.57 -6.70 -10.42
N GLY A 323 -15.90 -6.38 -11.68
CA GLY A 323 -16.78 -7.18 -12.52
C GLY A 323 -18.22 -7.26 -11.99
N VAL A 324 -18.72 -6.17 -11.39
CA VAL A 324 -20.02 -6.08 -10.71
C VAL A 324 -20.80 -4.91 -11.28
N GLU A 325 -22.09 -5.09 -11.52
CA GLU A 325 -22.99 -3.99 -11.89
C GLU A 325 -23.52 -3.28 -10.64
N ALA A 326 -23.91 -2.02 -10.78
CA ALA A 326 -24.42 -1.22 -9.63
C ALA A 326 -25.65 -1.86 -8.96
N GLU A 327 -26.46 -2.58 -9.74
CA GLU A 327 -27.67 -3.28 -9.29
C GLU A 327 -27.36 -4.50 -8.41
N ASP A 328 -26.18 -5.12 -8.60
CA ASP A 328 -25.71 -6.28 -7.82
C ASP A 328 -25.20 -5.87 -6.42
N VAL A 329 -24.91 -4.58 -6.24
CA VAL A 329 -24.52 -4.04 -4.92
C VAL A 329 -25.73 -4.09 -4.00
N ARG A 330 -25.61 -4.86 -2.93
CA ARG A 330 -26.70 -5.10 -1.97
C ARG A 330 -26.90 -3.91 -1.05
N GLU A 331 -25.83 -3.39 -0.51
CA GLU A 331 -25.81 -2.28 0.45
C GLU A 331 -24.74 -1.27 0.08
N VAL A 332 -25.02 0.00 0.35
CA VAL A 332 -24.07 1.12 0.20
C VAL A 332 -23.86 1.74 1.57
N VAL A 333 -22.65 1.65 2.08
CA VAL A 333 -22.26 2.22 3.37
C VAL A 333 -21.66 3.60 3.14
N MET A 334 -22.17 4.61 3.84
CA MET A 334 -21.66 5.98 3.79
C MET A 334 -20.72 6.25 4.95
N VAL A 335 -19.50 6.67 4.62
CA VAL A 335 -18.41 6.95 5.57
C VAL A 335 -17.89 8.37 5.32
N GLY A 336 -17.35 9.00 6.36
CA GLY A 336 -16.76 10.33 6.30
C GLY A 336 -17.76 11.47 6.44
N GLY A 337 -17.36 12.55 7.12
CA GLY A 337 -18.23 13.67 7.47
C GLY A 337 -18.86 14.38 6.26
N SER A 338 -18.18 14.40 5.11
CA SER A 338 -18.69 15.05 3.89
C SER A 338 -19.86 14.31 3.25
N THR A 339 -20.10 13.05 3.61
CA THR A 339 -21.30 12.29 3.21
C THR A 339 -22.58 12.78 3.92
N ARG A 340 -22.46 13.70 4.88
CA ARG A 340 -23.63 14.36 5.50
C ARG A 340 -24.31 15.36 4.56
N VAL A 341 -23.58 15.86 3.54
CA VAL A 341 -24.13 16.77 2.53
C VAL A 341 -25.29 16.09 1.81
N PRO A 342 -26.52 16.64 1.85
CA PRO A 342 -27.70 15.99 1.29
C PRO A 342 -27.56 15.63 -0.19
N TYR A 343 -26.98 16.51 -0.99
CA TYR A 343 -26.74 16.31 -2.41
C TYR A 343 -25.84 15.09 -2.68
N VAL A 344 -24.81 14.86 -1.87
CA VAL A 344 -23.94 13.68 -2.00
C VAL A 344 -24.75 12.40 -1.77
N ARG A 345 -25.57 12.34 -0.71
CA ARG A 345 -26.41 11.17 -0.40
C ARG A 345 -27.41 10.86 -1.50
N GLU A 346 -28.04 11.91 -2.03
CA GLU A 346 -29.00 11.82 -3.12
C GLU A 346 -28.34 11.25 -4.38
N GLN A 347 -27.21 11.81 -4.81
CA GLN A 347 -26.50 11.40 -6.02
C GLN A 347 -25.92 9.98 -5.92
N VAL A 348 -25.43 9.58 -4.74
CA VAL A 348 -24.98 8.20 -4.50
C VAL A 348 -26.16 7.24 -4.51
N GLY A 349 -27.27 7.61 -3.87
CA GLY A 349 -28.51 6.82 -3.88
C GLY A 349 -29.07 6.60 -5.30
N GLU A 350 -29.08 7.66 -6.13
CA GLU A 350 -29.47 7.57 -7.54
C GLU A 350 -28.54 6.68 -8.35
N PHE A 351 -27.20 6.80 -8.13
CA PHE A 351 -26.20 6.03 -8.86
C PHE A 351 -26.31 4.52 -8.59
N PHE A 352 -26.45 4.13 -7.33
CA PHE A 352 -26.58 2.71 -6.93
C PHE A 352 -28.03 2.21 -6.95
N GLN A 353 -29.01 3.08 -7.21
CA GLN A 353 -30.45 2.80 -7.15
C GLN A 353 -30.87 2.19 -5.79
N LYS A 354 -30.23 2.64 -4.72
CA LYS A 354 -30.43 2.15 -3.35
C LYS A 354 -30.32 3.30 -2.36
N GLN A 355 -31.04 3.17 -1.26
CA GLN A 355 -30.88 4.10 -0.16
C GLN A 355 -29.62 3.77 0.62
N PRO A 356 -28.63 4.68 0.72
CA PRO A 356 -27.40 4.41 1.46
C PRO A 356 -27.65 4.21 2.95
N LEU A 357 -26.85 3.34 3.58
CA LEU A 357 -26.88 3.12 5.03
C LEU A 357 -26.24 4.31 5.76
N THR A 358 -26.99 4.91 6.66
CA THR A 358 -26.59 6.07 7.46
C THR A 358 -26.97 5.92 8.94
N SER A 359 -27.27 4.70 9.41
CA SER A 359 -27.71 4.45 10.78
C SER A 359 -26.61 4.62 11.84
N ILE A 360 -25.35 4.39 11.47
CA ILE A 360 -24.19 4.72 12.29
C ILE A 360 -23.67 6.08 11.86
N ASP A 361 -23.20 6.87 12.83
CA ASP A 361 -22.57 8.15 12.58
C ASP A 361 -21.36 7.98 11.64
N PRO A 362 -21.36 8.59 10.44
CA PRO A 362 -20.30 8.40 9.43
C PRO A 362 -18.91 8.84 9.90
N ASP A 363 -18.81 9.69 10.93
CA ASP A 363 -17.53 10.06 11.53
C ASP A 363 -17.00 9.03 12.53
N LYS A 364 -17.83 8.12 13.04
CA LYS A 364 -17.47 7.17 14.09
C LYS A 364 -17.30 5.75 13.57
N VAL A 365 -17.95 5.43 12.46
CA VAL A 365 -18.08 4.05 11.97
C VAL A 365 -16.73 3.35 11.80
N VAL A 366 -15.74 4.05 11.27
CA VAL A 366 -14.40 3.50 11.02
C VAL A 366 -13.67 3.18 12.33
N ALA A 367 -13.67 4.11 13.29
CA ALA A 367 -13.04 3.88 14.60
C ALA A 367 -13.71 2.75 15.38
N LEU A 368 -15.05 2.62 15.29
CA LEU A 368 -15.80 1.54 15.94
C LEU A 368 -15.42 0.17 15.37
N GLY A 369 -15.32 0.04 14.04
CA GLY A 369 -14.86 -1.19 13.40
C GLY A 369 -13.41 -1.53 13.72
N ALA A 370 -12.54 -0.53 13.76
CA ALA A 370 -11.15 -0.71 14.18
C ALA A 370 -11.06 -1.20 15.64
N ALA A 371 -11.92 -0.72 16.53
CA ALA A 371 -11.97 -1.16 17.92
C ALA A 371 -12.38 -2.64 18.05
N ILE A 372 -13.36 -3.08 17.26
CA ILE A 372 -13.76 -4.49 17.20
C ILE A 372 -12.58 -5.37 16.79
N GLN A 373 -11.86 -4.96 15.75
CA GLN A 373 -10.67 -5.68 15.27
C GLN A 373 -9.52 -5.66 16.30
N ALA A 374 -9.33 -4.54 17.01
CA ALA A 374 -8.30 -4.43 18.03
C ALA A 374 -8.58 -5.39 19.22
N ASP A 375 -9.82 -5.52 19.64
CA ASP A 375 -10.26 -6.43 20.69
C ASP A 375 -10.00 -7.90 20.35
N ILE A 376 -10.28 -8.28 19.10
CA ILE A 376 -9.98 -9.62 18.55
C ILE A 376 -8.48 -9.88 18.53
N LEU A 377 -7.68 -8.96 17.99
CA LEU A 377 -6.22 -9.11 17.89
C LEU A 377 -5.52 -9.09 19.26
N ALA A 378 -6.09 -8.43 20.25
CA ALA A 378 -5.61 -8.49 21.63
C ALA A 378 -5.88 -9.84 22.28
N GLY A 379 -6.74 -10.69 21.68
CA GLY A 379 -7.11 -12.00 22.20
C GLY A 379 -8.21 -11.95 23.27
N ASN A 380 -9.02 -10.89 23.31
CA ASN A 380 -10.13 -10.76 24.23
C ASN A 380 -11.38 -11.56 23.77
N LYS A 381 -11.44 -11.91 22.47
CA LYS A 381 -12.47 -12.77 21.85
C LYS A 381 -11.81 -13.94 21.11
N PRO A 382 -11.42 -15.02 21.78
CA PRO A 382 -10.67 -16.12 21.15
C PRO A 382 -11.49 -16.92 20.12
N ASP A 383 -12.81 -16.87 20.16
CA ASP A 383 -13.70 -17.67 19.30
C ASP A 383 -14.25 -16.90 18.08
N SER A 384 -13.72 -15.71 17.78
CA SER A 384 -14.17 -14.92 16.63
C SER A 384 -13.44 -15.37 15.37
N GLU A 385 -14.19 -15.92 14.41
CA GLU A 385 -13.71 -16.35 13.08
C GLU A 385 -13.67 -15.21 12.05
N LEU A 386 -13.56 -13.95 12.47
CA LEU A 386 -13.48 -12.84 11.53
C LEU A 386 -12.18 -12.88 10.75
N LEU A 387 -12.23 -13.40 9.54
CA LEU A 387 -11.10 -13.49 8.63
C LEU A 387 -11.13 -12.30 7.66
N LEU A 388 -10.22 -11.37 7.86
CA LEU A 388 -10.01 -10.27 6.92
C LEU A 388 -9.02 -10.72 5.85
N LEU A 389 -9.49 -10.80 4.61
CA LEU A 389 -8.66 -11.07 3.45
C LEU A 389 -8.52 -9.79 2.63
N ASP A 390 -7.34 -9.20 2.67
CA ASP A 390 -6.93 -8.19 1.71
C ASP A 390 -6.10 -8.84 0.60
N VAL A 391 -5.96 -8.21 -0.56
CA VAL A 391 -5.27 -8.78 -1.71
C VAL A 391 -4.18 -7.85 -2.24
N ILE A 392 -3.16 -8.43 -2.83
CA ILE A 392 -2.09 -7.71 -3.50
C ILE A 392 -2.61 -7.20 -4.86
N PRO A 393 -2.59 -5.88 -5.14
CA PRO A 393 -3.18 -5.33 -6.36
C PRO A 393 -2.39 -5.63 -7.63
N LEU A 394 -1.05 -5.78 -7.52
CA LEU A 394 -0.13 -6.07 -8.62
C LEU A 394 0.87 -7.16 -8.20
N SER A 395 1.25 -8.03 -9.14
CA SER A 395 2.23 -9.09 -8.90
C SER A 395 3.57 -8.53 -8.41
N LEU A 396 4.17 -9.23 -7.44
CA LEU A 396 5.51 -8.97 -6.92
C LEU A 396 6.46 -10.01 -7.49
N GLY A 397 7.52 -9.57 -8.12
CA GLY A 397 8.46 -10.42 -8.81
C GLY A 397 9.92 -10.06 -8.56
N ILE A 398 10.79 -10.88 -9.10
CA ILE A 398 12.25 -10.74 -9.07
C ILE A 398 12.79 -10.69 -10.49
N GLU A 399 13.83 -9.87 -10.70
CA GLU A 399 14.61 -9.88 -11.95
C GLU A 399 15.46 -11.16 -12.03
N THR A 400 15.34 -11.85 -13.16
CA THR A 400 16.19 -12.98 -13.51
C THR A 400 17.09 -12.63 -14.70
N MET A 401 18.03 -13.52 -15.04
CA MET A 401 18.92 -13.34 -16.18
C MET A 401 18.13 -13.07 -17.47
N GLY A 402 18.64 -12.12 -18.29
CA GLY A 402 17.98 -11.69 -19.51
C GLY A 402 16.98 -10.55 -19.31
N GLY A 403 16.92 -9.92 -18.11
CA GLY A 403 15.96 -8.86 -17.80
C GLY A 403 14.52 -9.34 -17.72
N LEU A 404 14.32 -10.61 -17.39
CA LEU A 404 13.02 -11.25 -17.25
C LEU A 404 12.48 -11.09 -15.83
N VAL A 405 11.16 -11.07 -15.71
CA VAL A 405 10.45 -11.04 -14.42
C VAL A 405 9.95 -12.45 -14.08
N GLU A 406 10.34 -12.95 -12.92
CA GLU A 406 9.73 -14.13 -12.31
C GLU A 406 8.79 -13.68 -11.18
N LYS A 407 7.50 -13.94 -11.34
CA LYS A 407 6.44 -13.53 -10.40
C LYS A 407 6.44 -14.47 -9.20
N ILE A 408 6.82 -13.98 -8.02
CA ILE A 408 6.85 -14.74 -6.77
C ILE A 408 5.48 -14.72 -6.08
N ILE A 409 4.85 -13.58 -6.01
CA ILE A 409 3.49 -13.43 -5.47
C ILE A 409 2.61 -12.84 -6.57
N PRO A 410 1.69 -13.62 -7.16
CA PRO A 410 0.76 -13.12 -8.16
C PRO A 410 -0.22 -12.08 -7.59
N ARG A 411 -0.71 -11.19 -8.44
CA ARG A 411 -1.80 -10.27 -8.09
C ARG A 411 -3.03 -11.05 -7.59
N ASN A 412 -3.87 -10.38 -6.83
CA ASN A 412 -5.06 -10.95 -6.18
C ASN A 412 -4.74 -12.08 -5.18
N THR A 413 -3.47 -12.24 -4.78
CA THR A 413 -3.10 -13.13 -3.67
C THR A 413 -3.51 -12.46 -2.37
N THR A 414 -4.21 -13.21 -1.52
CA THR A 414 -4.63 -12.75 -0.19
C THR A 414 -3.45 -12.56 0.75
N ILE A 415 -3.50 -11.54 1.59
CA ILE A 415 -2.48 -11.24 2.60
C ILE A 415 -3.03 -11.48 4.02
N PRO A 416 -2.18 -11.86 5.00
CA PRO A 416 -0.73 -12.01 4.89
C PRO A 416 -0.32 -13.25 4.09
N VAL A 417 0.82 -13.16 3.38
CA VAL A 417 1.33 -14.25 2.56
C VAL A 417 2.86 -14.32 2.60
N ALA A 418 3.40 -15.53 2.57
CA ALA A 418 4.81 -15.78 2.37
C ALA A 418 5.00 -16.77 1.22
N ARG A 419 5.88 -16.44 0.27
CA ARG A 419 6.26 -17.29 -0.85
C ARG A 419 7.78 -17.31 -0.96
N ALA A 420 8.33 -18.46 -1.28
CA ALA A 420 9.77 -18.62 -1.49
C ALA A 420 10.03 -19.38 -2.78
N GLN A 421 11.09 -18.97 -3.47
CA GLN A 421 11.57 -19.66 -4.66
C GLN A 421 13.08 -19.82 -4.58
N GLU A 422 13.59 -20.89 -5.17
CA GLU A 422 15.03 -21.19 -5.21
C GLU A 422 15.63 -20.66 -6.51
N PHE A 423 16.78 -20.05 -6.38
CA PHE A 423 17.59 -19.51 -7.48
C PHE A 423 19.01 -20.06 -7.36
N THR A 424 19.79 -19.90 -8.41
CA THR A 424 21.16 -20.38 -8.45
C THR A 424 22.09 -19.34 -9.10
N THR A 425 23.39 -19.58 -9.01
CA THR A 425 24.42 -18.75 -9.63
C THR A 425 24.53 -19.03 -11.13
N PHE A 426 24.81 -17.99 -11.91
CA PHE A 426 24.95 -18.07 -13.37
C PHE A 426 26.38 -18.42 -13.80
N LYS A 427 27.40 -17.99 -13.04
CA LYS A 427 28.82 -18.18 -13.36
C LYS A 427 29.53 -18.99 -12.31
N ASP A 428 30.59 -19.75 -12.79
CA ASP A 428 31.52 -20.41 -11.90
C ASP A 428 32.19 -19.42 -10.95
N GLY A 429 32.32 -19.80 -9.68
CA GLY A 429 32.99 -18.99 -8.66
C GLY A 429 32.24 -17.72 -8.25
N GLN A 430 30.99 -17.57 -8.64
CA GLN A 430 30.19 -16.39 -8.26
C GLN A 430 29.94 -16.34 -6.76
N THR A 431 30.40 -15.24 -6.09
CA THR A 431 30.31 -15.04 -4.63
C THR A 431 29.27 -14.03 -4.19
N ALA A 432 28.56 -13.41 -5.13
CA ALA A 432 27.52 -12.42 -4.84
C ALA A 432 26.37 -12.51 -5.86
N MET A 433 25.16 -12.15 -5.42
CA MET A 433 23.97 -12.10 -6.26
C MET A 433 23.20 -10.78 -5.99
N SER A 434 22.84 -10.09 -7.05
CA SER A 434 21.96 -8.91 -6.97
C SER A 434 20.50 -9.37 -7.02
N VAL A 435 19.73 -9.00 -6.01
CA VAL A 435 18.29 -9.25 -5.94
C VAL A 435 17.57 -7.94 -6.24
N HIS A 436 16.86 -7.91 -7.36
CA HIS A 436 16.06 -6.76 -7.79
C HIS A 436 14.58 -7.12 -7.70
N ILE A 437 13.85 -6.38 -6.89
CA ILE A 437 12.44 -6.58 -6.60
C ILE A 437 11.64 -5.65 -7.51
N VAL A 438 10.69 -6.21 -8.23
CA VAL A 438 9.85 -5.47 -9.18
C VAL A 438 8.36 -5.74 -8.93
N GLN A 439 7.52 -4.81 -9.37
CA GLN A 439 6.06 -4.89 -9.28
C GLN A 439 5.44 -4.64 -10.65
N GLY A 440 4.53 -5.51 -11.07
CA GLY A 440 3.82 -5.35 -12.34
C GLY A 440 3.41 -6.67 -12.97
N GLU A 441 2.76 -6.57 -14.13
CA GLU A 441 2.20 -7.71 -14.84
C GLU A 441 2.94 -8.07 -16.13
N ARG A 442 3.94 -7.24 -16.55
CA ARG A 442 4.72 -7.45 -17.77
C ARG A 442 5.82 -8.50 -17.54
N GLU A 443 6.32 -9.06 -18.65
CA GLU A 443 7.32 -10.12 -18.62
C GLU A 443 8.78 -9.59 -18.55
N LEU A 444 8.99 -8.33 -18.96
CA LEU A 444 10.30 -7.69 -18.93
C LEU A 444 10.42 -6.70 -17.76
N VAL A 445 11.59 -6.67 -17.13
CA VAL A 445 11.89 -5.79 -15.97
C VAL A 445 11.71 -4.31 -16.32
N ASN A 446 12.06 -3.90 -17.55
CA ASN A 446 11.95 -2.51 -17.99
C ASN A 446 10.51 -2.02 -18.08
N ASP A 447 9.56 -2.93 -18.19
CA ASP A 447 8.12 -2.64 -18.26
C ASP A 447 7.43 -2.79 -16.89
N CYS A 448 8.19 -3.09 -15.85
CA CYS A 448 7.72 -3.21 -14.48
C CYS A 448 8.31 -2.14 -13.58
N ARG A 449 7.62 -1.84 -12.49
CA ARG A 449 8.07 -0.88 -11.48
C ARG A 449 9.17 -1.49 -10.62
N SER A 450 10.31 -0.83 -10.51
CA SER A 450 11.37 -1.19 -9.56
C SER A 450 10.97 -0.79 -8.13
N LEU A 451 10.97 -1.73 -7.21
CA LEU A 451 10.69 -1.48 -5.80
C LEU A 451 11.96 -1.32 -4.97
N ALA A 452 12.90 -2.24 -5.12
CA ALA A 452 14.17 -2.20 -4.40
C ALA A 452 15.23 -3.10 -5.05
N ARG A 453 16.49 -2.85 -4.70
CA ARG A 453 17.62 -3.68 -5.11
C ARG A 453 18.58 -3.86 -3.94
N PHE A 454 19.01 -5.09 -3.68
CA PHE A 454 20.03 -5.40 -2.68
C PHE A 454 20.94 -6.54 -3.14
N THR A 455 22.05 -6.75 -2.43
CA THR A 455 23.04 -7.76 -2.81
C THR A 455 23.23 -8.78 -1.69
N LEU A 456 23.05 -10.05 -1.99
CA LEU A 456 23.52 -11.15 -1.17
C LEU A 456 25.00 -11.36 -1.49
N ARG A 457 25.88 -11.32 -0.47
CA ARG A 457 27.32 -11.55 -0.55
C ARG A 457 27.72 -12.74 0.30
N GLY A 458 28.88 -13.34 0.01
CA GLY A 458 29.39 -14.47 0.79
C GLY A 458 28.83 -15.82 0.32
N ILE A 459 28.35 -15.90 -0.92
CA ILE A 459 28.03 -17.18 -1.56
C ILE A 459 29.34 -17.94 -1.74
N PRO A 460 29.43 -19.23 -1.36
CA PRO A 460 30.61 -20.02 -1.60
C PRO A 460 30.93 -20.13 -3.10
N PRO A 461 32.20 -20.01 -3.50
CA PRO A 461 32.59 -20.18 -4.90
C PRO A 461 32.39 -21.62 -5.31
N MET A 462 31.40 -21.89 -6.15
CA MET A 462 31.03 -23.21 -6.68
C MET A 462 30.85 -23.13 -8.20
N ALA A 463 30.68 -24.29 -8.84
CA ALA A 463 30.28 -24.31 -10.25
C ALA A 463 28.91 -23.61 -10.44
N ALA A 464 28.73 -23.03 -11.61
CA ALA A 464 27.46 -22.40 -11.99
C ALA A 464 26.31 -23.42 -11.81
N GLY A 465 25.22 -22.96 -11.20
CA GLY A 465 24.05 -23.79 -10.91
C GLY A 465 24.14 -24.63 -9.62
N ALA A 466 25.29 -24.67 -8.93
CA ALA A 466 25.47 -25.49 -7.73
C ALA A 466 25.05 -24.77 -6.43
N ALA A 467 25.02 -23.44 -6.40
CA ALA A 467 24.58 -22.69 -5.24
C ALA A 467 23.05 -22.70 -5.15
N HIS A 468 22.52 -22.90 -3.95
CA HIS A 468 21.08 -22.87 -3.67
C HIS A 468 20.71 -21.62 -2.87
N ILE A 469 20.18 -20.64 -3.55
CA ILE A 469 19.75 -19.37 -2.95
C ILE A 469 18.22 -19.36 -2.84
N ARG A 470 17.71 -19.38 -1.61
CA ARG A 470 16.29 -19.24 -1.33
C ARG A 470 15.93 -17.78 -1.15
N VAL A 471 15.06 -17.26 -2.00
CA VAL A 471 14.50 -15.91 -1.87
C VAL A 471 13.08 -16.02 -1.37
N THR A 472 12.81 -15.39 -0.22
CA THR A 472 11.51 -15.40 0.45
C THR A 472 10.91 -14.01 0.38
N TYR A 473 9.71 -13.90 -0.15
CA TYR A 473 8.85 -12.72 -0.13
C TYR A 473 7.80 -12.90 0.94
N GLN A 474 7.69 -11.96 1.85
CA GLN A 474 6.67 -11.97 2.89
C GLN A 474 5.93 -10.63 2.88
N VAL A 475 4.63 -10.69 2.64
CA VAL A 475 3.73 -9.54 2.79
C VAL A 475 2.92 -9.75 4.05
N ASP A 476 3.01 -8.80 4.97
CA ASP A 476 2.27 -8.87 6.23
C ASP A 476 0.79 -8.46 6.03
N ALA A 477 0.02 -8.55 7.10
CA ALA A 477 -1.40 -8.19 7.08
C ALA A 477 -1.67 -6.71 6.79
N ASP A 478 -0.64 -5.88 6.86
CA ASP A 478 -0.71 -4.44 6.57
C ASP A 478 -0.26 -4.11 5.14
N GLY A 479 0.12 -5.13 4.36
CA GLY A 479 0.59 -4.98 2.99
C GLY A 479 2.07 -4.59 2.86
N LEU A 480 2.87 -4.65 3.93
CA LEU A 480 4.31 -4.36 3.88
C LEU A 480 5.10 -5.57 3.40
N LEU A 481 5.96 -5.36 2.42
CA LEU A 481 6.79 -6.38 1.81
C LEU A 481 8.17 -6.45 2.48
N SER A 482 8.55 -7.63 2.94
CA SER A 482 9.91 -7.99 3.35
C SER A 482 10.47 -9.06 2.42
N VAL A 483 11.69 -8.87 1.92
CA VAL A 483 12.36 -9.84 1.04
C VAL A 483 13.68 -10.28 1.67
N THR A 484 13.87 -11.59 1.78
CA THR A 484 15.08 -12.20 2.33
C THR A 484 15.68 -13.17 1.31
N ALA A 485 16.96 -13.03 1.00
CA ALA A 485 17.73 -13.99 0.22
C ALA A 485 18.71 -14.71 1.14
N MET A 486 18.76 -16.05 1.08
CA MET A 486 19.61 -16.90 1.92
C MET A 486 20.28 -18.00 1.09
N GLU A 487 21.58 -18.15 1.21
CA GLU A 487 22.30 -19.31 0.69
C GLU A 487 22.14 -20.49 1.69
N LYS A 488 21.60 -21.62 1.19
CA LYS A 488 21.13 -22.73 2.04
C LYS A 488 22.23 -23.52 2.74
N THR A 489 23.42 -23.59 2.14
CA THR A 489 24.53 -24.41 2.67
C THR A 489 25.25 -23.71 3.82
N THR A 490 25.50 -22.41 3.68
CA THR A 490 26.23 -21.60 4.66
C THR A 490 25.32 -20.86 5.64
N GLY A 491 24.05 -20.69 5.28
CA GLY A 491 23.10 -19.87 6.04
C GLY A 491 23.36 -18.36 5.91
N VAL A 492 24.26 -17.92 5.05
CA VAL A 492 24.49 -16.50 4.79
C VAL A 492 23.23 -15.91 4.18
N GLN A 493 22.72 -14.83 4.78
CA GLN A 493 21.49 -14.18 4.33
C GLN A 493 21.63 -12.67 4.27
N SER A 494 20.83 -12.07 3.42
CA SER A 494 20.61 -10.63 3.34
C SER A 494 19.12 -10.38 3.19
N SER A 495 18.62 -9.37 3.88
CA SER A 495 17.21 -9.01 3.81
C SER A 495 17.05 -7.52 3.60
N ILE A 496 15.95 -7.16 2.94
CA ILE A 496 15.51 -5.79 2.83
C ILE A 496 14.03 -5.74 3.18
N GLN A 497 13.68 -4.74 3.97
CA GLN A 497 12.30 -4.31 4.05
C GLN A 497 12.15 -3.25 2.97
N VAL A 498 11.25 -3.49 2.05
CA VAL A 498 11.06 -2.56 0.94
C VAL A 498 10.45 -1.30 1.51
N LYS A 499 11.22 -0.21 1.49
CA LYS A 499 10.69 1.13 1.68
C LYS A 499 10.19 1.59 0.31
N PRO A 500 8.89 1.72 0.13
CA PRO A 500 8.35 2.04 -1.17
C PRO A 500 8.76 3.44 -1.60
N SER A 501 9.15 3.55 -2.85
CA SER A 501 9.17 4.84 -3.53
C SER A 501 7.74 5.17 -3.92
N TYR A 502 7.27 6.36 -3.64
CA TYR A 502 5.97 6.98 -3.94
C TYR A 502 4.92 6.09 -4.62
N GLY A 503 3.68 6.10 -4.12
CA GLY A 503 2.62 5.21 -4.55
C GLY A 503 2.29 5.27 -6.02
N LEU A 504 1.79 4.14 -6.53
CA LEU A 504 1.08 4.09 -7.78
C LEU A 504 -0.33 4.66 -7.56
N THR A 505 -0.76 5.53 -8.46
CA THR A 505 -2.16 5.93 -8.52
C THR A 505 -3.00 4.78 -9.14
N ASP A 506 -4.30 4.76 -8.87
CA ASP A 506 -5.20 3.78 -9.48
C ASP A 506 -5.18 3.84 -11.02
N ASP A 507 -5.01 5.05 -11.60
CA ASP A 507 -4.83 5.22 -13.04
C ASP A 507 -3.53 4.56 -13.55
N GLU A 508 -2.44 4.60 -12.79
CA GLU A 508 -1.20 3.90 -13.13
C GLU A 508 -1.37 2.38 -13.02
N ILE A 509 -2.04 1.89 -11.99
CA ILE A 509 -2.36 0.46 -11.84
C ILE A 509 -3.24 0.01 -13.03
N ALA A 510 -4.30 0.73 -13.33
CA ALA A 510 -5.18 0.43 -14.46
C ALA A 510 -4.43 0.44 -15.80
N ASN A 511 -3.53 1.42 -16.00
CA ASN A 511 -2.69 1.51 -17.19
C ASN A 511 -1.69 0.35 -17.27
N MET A 512 -1.08 -0.07 -16.17
CA MET A 512 -0.18 -1.23 -16.12
C MET A 512 -0.91 -2.53 -16.46
N LEU A 513 -2.13 -2.72 -15.94
CA LEU A 513 -2.97 -3.88 -16.26
C LEU A 513 -3.39 -3.88 -17.72
N LYS A 514 -3.82 -2.73 -18.24
CA LYS A 514 -4.21 -2.56 -19.65
C LYS A 514 -3.02 -2.81 -20.58
N ALA A 515 -1.87 -2.24 -20.30
CA ALA A 515 -0.63 -2.47 -21.05
C ALA A 515 -0.23 -3.96 -21.09
N SER A 516 -0.37 -4.66 -19.97
CA SER A 516 -0.15 -6.11 -19.91
C SER A 516 -1.09 -6.92 -20.82
N MET A 517 -2.37 -6.53 -20.90
CA MET A 517 -3.34 -7.19 -21.78
C MET A 517 -3.08 -6.88 -23.26
N GLU A 518 -2.79 -5.63 -23.59
CA GLU A 518 -2.56 -5.17 -24.96
C GLU A 518 -1.27 -5.76 -25.56
N ASN A 519 -0.22 -5.91 -24.75
CA ASN A 519 1.08 -6.40 -25.19
C ASN A 519 1.32 -7.89 -24.89
N ALA A 520 0.32 -8.65 -24.44
CA ALA A 520 0.49 -10.02 -23.98
C ALA A 520 1.17 -10.95 -25.02
N LYS A 521 0.91 -10.77 -26.32
CA LYS A 521 1.54 -11.57 -27.39
C LYS A 521 3.00 -11.18 -27.60
N GLU A 522 3.30 -9.89 -27.57
CA GLU A 522 4.63 -9.34 -27.70
C GLU A 522 5.49 -9.74 -26.51
N ASP A 523 4.92 -9.69 -25.30
CA ASP A 523 5.57 -10.12 -24.06
C ASP A 523 5.97 -11.60 -24.10
N ILE A 524 5.10 -12.48 -24.56
CA ILE A 524 5.42 -13.90 -24.73
C ILE A 524 6.59 -14.09 -25.69
N GLN A 525 6.60 -13.38 -26.82
CA GLN A 525 7.68 -13.45 -27.80
C GLN A 525 8.99 -12.89 -27.23
N ALA A 526 8.93 -11.76 -26.55
CA ALA A 526 10.09 -11.13 -25.91
C ALA A 526 10.68 -12.02 -24.80
N ARG A 527 9.81 -12.66 -23.99
CA ARG A 527 10.22 -13.66 -22.99
C ARG A 527 10.94 -14.86 -23.63
N LEU A 528 10.32 -15.47 -24.64
CA LEU A 528 10.90 -16.60 -25.36
C LEU A 528 12.27 -16.25 -25.98
N LEU A 529 12.38 -15.07 -26.57
CA LEU A 529 13.65 -14.59 -27.14
C LEU A 529 14.72 -14.41 -26.06
N ALA A 530 14.36 -13.75 -24.95
CA ALA A 530 15.28 -13.53 -23.84
C ALA A 530 15.72 -14.86 -23.20
N GLU A 531 14.81 -15.81 -22.99
CA GLU A 531 15.13 -17.14 -22.47
C GLU A 531 16.11 -17.89 -23.39
N GLN A 532 15.90 -17.87 -24.71
CA GLN A 532 16.83 -18.51 -25.65
C GLN A 532 18.19 -17.81 -25.69
N ARG A 533 18.25 -16.48 -25.54
CA ARG A 533 19.52 -15.74 -25.44
C ARG A 533 20.29 -16.09 -24.16
N VAL A 534 19.60 -16.22 -23.02
CA VAL A 534 20.21 -16.62 -21.74
C VAL A 534 20.74 -18.06 -21.83
N GLU A 535 19.95 -18.98 -22.41
CA GLU A 535 20.38 -20.35 -22.60
C GLU A 535 21.59 -20.46 -23.55
N ALA A 536 21.59 -19.71 -24.66
CA ALA A 536 22.72 -19.63 -25.55
C ALA A 536 24.00 -19.13 -24.84
N GLU A 537 23.87 -18.07 -24.01
CA GLU A 537 24.99 -17.55 -23.21
C GLU A 537 25.54 -18.60 -22.24
N ARG A 538 24.66 -19.32 -21.55
CA ARG A 538 25.02 -20.39 -20.62
C ARG A 538 25.78 -21.52 -21.31
N VAL A 539 25.29 -21.94 -22.47
CA VAL A 539 25.95 -23.03 -23.26
C VAL A 539 27.30 -22.54 -23.80
N LEU A 540 27.36 -21.33 -24.34
CA LEU A 540 28.62 -20.74 -24.85
C LEU A 540 29.68 -20.63 -23.73
N GLU A 541 29.31 -20.15 -22.55
CA GLU A 541 30.22 -20.00 -21.39
C GLU A 541 30.72 -21.41 -20.94
N SER A 542 29.81 -22.40 -20.83
CA SER A 542 30.15 -23.76 -20.46
C SER A 542 31.11 -24.40 -21.46
N VAL A 543 30.87 -24.28 -22.77
CA VAL A 543 31.73 -24.85 -23.80
C VAL A 543 33.09 -24.14 -23.83
N ARG A 544 33.15 -22.81 -23.69
CA ARG A 544 34.40 -22.05 -23.60
C ARG A 544 35.24 -22.45 -22.39
N SER A 545 34.60 -22.59 -21.22
CA SER A 545 35.30 -23.05 -20.02
C SER A 545 35.85 -24.45 -20.20
N ALA A 546 35.08 -25.34 -20.82
CA ALA A 546 35.51 -26.68 -21.14
C ALA A 546 36.70 -26.72 -22.13
N LEU A 547 36.65 -25.95 -23.19
CA LEU A 547 37.73 -25.81 -24.17
C LEU A 547 39.00 -25.22 -23.55
N ALA A 548 38.89 -24.25 -22.63
CA ALA A 548 40.05 -23.68 -21.96
C ALA A 548 40.82 -24.70 -21.10
N GLN A 549 40.12 -25.73 -20.57
CA GLN A 549 40.69 -26.74 -19.71
C GLN A 549 41.19 -27.97 -20.45
N ASP A 550 40.49 -28.42 -21.51
CA ASP A 550 40.62 -29.76 -22.07
C ASP A 550 40.61 -29.75 -23.61
N TYR A 551 41.05 -28.68 -24.28
CA TYR A 551 41.07 -28.59 -25.77
C TYR A 551 41.91 -29.73 -26.42
N ASP A 552 42.86 -30.29 -25.67
CA ASP A 552 43.76 -31.40 -26.07
C ASP A 552 43.00 -32.72 -26.31
N LEU A 553 41.74 -32.80 -25.90
CA LEU A 553 40.88 -33.96 -26.15
C LEU A 553 40.20 -33.98 -27.52
N LEU A 554 40.35 -32.89 -28.30
CA LEU A 554 39.79 -32.72 -29.64
C LEU A 554 40.90 -32.79 -30.69
N ASP A 555 40.59 -33.36 -31.84
CA ASP A 555 41.44 -33.21 -33.02
C ASP A 555 41.20 -31.87 -33.71
N ASP A 556 42.00 -31.52 -34.71
CA ASP A 556 41.96 -30.22 -35.38
C ASP A 556 40.62 -29.98 -36.11
N ASP A 557 40.03 -31.04 -36.68
CA ASP A 557 38.75 -30.95 -37.43
C ASP A 557 37.59 -30.78 -36.44
N GLU A 558 37.57 -31.54 -35.35
CA GLU A 558 36.58 -31.40 -34.27
C GLU A 558 36.65 -30.05 -33.59
N LEU A 559 37.87 -29.57 -33.29
CA LEU A 559 38.08 -28.25 -32.69
C LEU A 559 37.57 -27.12 -33.60
N SER A 560 37.82 -27.27 -34.91
CA SER A 560 37.33 -26.32 -35.92
C SER A 560 35.80 -26.33 -36.00
N ALA A 561 35.19 -27.53 -35.98
CA ALA A 561 33.74 -27.67 -36.00
C ALA A 561 33.08 -27.00 -34.76
N VAL A 562 33.63 -27.25 -33.56
CA VAL A 562 33.15 -26.61 -32.32
C VAL A 562 33.30 -25.09 -32.36
N LYS A 563 34.46 -24.56 -32.80
CA LYS A 563 34.68 -23.11 -32.94
C LYS A 563 33.70 -22.48 -33.93
N ASN A 564 33.42 -23.11 -35.07
CA ASN A 564 32.46 -22.63 -36.05
C ASN A 564 31.02 -22.61 -35.47
N ALA A 565 30.65 -23.64 -34.70
CA ALA A 565 29.36 -23.68 -34.04
C ALA A 565 29.21 -22.56 -32.97
N ILE A 566 30.28 -22.28 -32.21
CA ILE A 566 30.33 -21.15 -31.28
C ILE A 566 30.09 -19.83 -32.01
N ILE A 567 30.84 -19.53 -33.08
CA ILE A 567 30.71 -18.32 -33.86
C ILE A 567 29.30 -18.17 -34.44
N SER A 568 28.76 -19.25 -34.98
CA SER A 568 27.40 -19.28 -35.52
C SER A 568 26.36 -18.95 -34.45
N LEU A 569 26.44 -19.56 -33.27
CA LEU A 569 25.51 -19.32 -32.18
C LEU A 569 25.65 -17.87 -31.66
N GLU A 570 26.83 -17.29 -31.59
CA GLU A 570 27.05 -15.90 -31.24
C GLU A 570 26.38 -14.92 -32.21
N GLN A 571 26.43 -15.23 -33.51
CA GLN A 571 25.76 -14.43 -34.53
C GLN A 571 24.23 -14.55 -34.43
N LEU A 572 23.73 -15.77 -34.23
CA LEU A 572 22.30 -16.04 -34.06
C LEU A 572 21.73 -15.36 -32.80
N LYS A 573 22.52 -15.33 -31.72
CA LYS A 573 22.13 -14.66 -30.45
C LYS A 573 21.83 -13.16 -30.61
N GLN A 574 22.42 -12.49 -31.62
CA GLN A 574 22.16 -11.08 -31.92
C GLN A 574 20.87 -10.84 -32.72
N GLN A 575 20.27 -11.88 -33.25
CA GLN A 575 19.03 -11.81 -34.04
C GLN A 575 17.80 -11.90 -33.15
N ASP A 576 16.66 -11.37 -33.62
CA ASP A 576 15.38 -11.43 -32.93
C ASP A 576 14.56 -12.68 -33.33
N ASP A 577 15.24 -13.82 -33.50
CA ASP A 577 14.62 -15.10 -33.88
C ASP A 577 14.95 -16.18 -32.84
N SER A 578 14.01 -16.40 -31.93
CA SER A 578 14.15 -17.40 -30.85
C SER A 578 14.29 -18.82 -31.37
N LEU A 579 13.68 -19.16 -32.52
CA LEU A 579 13.77 -20.49 -33.13
C LEU A 579 15.16 -20.73 -33.72
N ALA A 580 15.71 -19.75 -34.42
CA ALA A 580 17.06 -19.80 -34.96
C ALA A 580 18.12 -19.97 -33.84
N ILE A 581 17.99 -19.23 -32.73
CA ILE A 581 18.88 -19.37 -31.55
C ILE A 581 18.77 -20.77 -30.98
N LYS A 582 17.57 -21.33 -30.79
CA LYS A 582 17.34 -22.67 -30.30
C LYS A 582 17.96 -23.75 -31.20
N GLN A 583 17.91 -23.56 -32.52
CA GLN A 583 18.57 -24.45 -33.48
C GLN A 583 20.10 -24.35 -33.39
N GLY A 584 20.65 -23.15 -33.20
CA GLY A 584 22.06 -22.91 -32.97
C GLY A 584 22.58 -23.59 -31.68
N ILE A 585 21.81 -23.55 -30.60
CA ILE A 585 22.14 -24.26 -29.34
C ILE A 585 22.23 -25.76 -29.61
N LYS A 586 21.24 -26.35 -30.30
CA LYS A 586 21.28 -27.78 -30.65
C LYS A 586 22.44 -28.13 -31.55
N ALA A 587 22.82 -27.28 -32.48
CA ALA A 587 23.97 -27.50 -33.35
C ALA A 587 25.29 -27.50 -32.55
N LEU A 588 25.43 -26.63 -31.57
CA LEU A 588 26.61 -26.60 -30.69
C LEU A 588 26.62 -27.82 -29.76
N ASP A 589 25.47 -28.22 -29.21
CA ASP A 589 25.36 -29.44 -28.40
C ASP A 589 25.83 -30.69 -29.19
N LEU A 590 25.37 -30.83 -30.43
CA LEU A 590 25.80 -31.93 -31.31
C LEU A 590 27.30 -31.89 -31.59
N ALA A 591 27.85 -30.71 -31.87
CA ALA A 591 29.28 -30.53 -32.14
C ALA A 591 30.16 -30.83 -30.93
N THR A 592 29.64 -30.73 -29.72
CA THR A 592 30.36 -30.91 -28.46
C THR A 592 30.10 -32.26 -27.80
N GLN A 593 29.23 -33.12 -28.36
CA GLN A 593 28.80 -34.37 -27.73
C GLN A 593 29.96 -35.34 -27.46
N GLU A 594 30.85 -35.60 -28.47
CA GLU A 594 32.03 -36.44 -28.31
C GLU A 594 33.05 -35.85 -27.35
N PHE A 595 33.20 -34.51 -27.38
CA PHE A 595 34.07 -33.80 -26.46
C PHE A 595 33.61 -33.96 -25.00
N ALA A 596 32.31 -33.83 -24.75
CA ALA A 596 31.75 -34.05 -23.42
C ALA A 596 31.95 -35.48 -22.91
N ALA A 597 31.78 -36.48 -23.79
CA ALA A 597 32.04 -37.89 -23.45
C ALA A 597 33.51 -38.13 -23.06
N ARG A 598 34.46 -37.62 -23.85
CA ARG A 598 35.91 -37.75 -23.56
C ARG A 598 36.32 -37.01 -22.27
N ARG A 599 35.73 -35.86 -21.99
CA ARG A 599 35.94 -35.15 -20.71
C ARG A 599 35.44 -35.98 -19.53
N MET A 600 34.28 -36.59 -19.66
CA MET A 600 33.71 -37.45 -18.61
C MET A 600 34.62 -38.65 -18.35
N ASP A 601 35.09 -39.30 -19.41
CA ASP A 601 36.04 -40.42 -19.30
C ASP A 601 37.37 -40.00 -18.64
N LYS A 602 37.93 -38.84 -19.00
CA LYS A 602 39.13 -38.26 -18.37
C LYS A 602 38.90 -38.01 -16.88
N SER A 603 37.75 -37.43 -16.52
CA SER A 603 37.37 -37.14 -15.12
C SER A 603 37.22 -38.43 -14.30
N ILE A 604 36.56 -39.46 -14.86
CA ILE A 604 36.40 -40.77 -14.23
C ILE A 604 37.77 -41.43 -14.03
N ARG A 605 38.64 -41.46 -15.05
CA ARG A 605 39.99 -41.99 -14.94
C ARG A 605 40.82 -41.28 -13.87
N THR A 606 40.72 -39.95 -13.79
CA THR A 606 41.43 -39.15 -12.81
C THR A 606 40.93 -39.43 -11.40
N ALA A 607 39.62 -39.55 -11.21
CA ALA A 607 39.00 -39.86 -9.92
C ALA A 607 39.32 -41.29 -9.43
N LEU A 608 39.50 -42.25 -10.37
CA LEU A 608 39.83 -43.64 -10.06
C LEU A 608 41.32 -43.88 -9.95
N ALA A 609 42.17 -42.96 -10.42
CA ALA A 609 43.62 -43.10 -10.38
C ALA A 609 44.13 -43.15 -8.93
N GLY A 610 44.64 -44.27 -8.50
CA GLY A 610 45.17 -44.50 -7.14
C GLY A 610 44.26 -45.31 -6.21
N HIS A 611 43.08 -45.70 -6.65
CA HIS A 611 42.20 -46.60 -5.90
C HIS A 611 42.24 -48.03 -6.45
N SER A 612 42.27 -49.03 -5.57
CA SER A 612 42.15 -50.42 -6.01
C SER A 612 40.68 -50.75 -6.28
N VAL A 613 40.43 -51.74 -7.15
CA VAL A 613 39.06 -52.18 -7.50
C VAL A 613 38.29 -52.63 -6.25
N ASP A 614 38.97 -53.15 -5.24
CA ASP A 614 38.38 -53.62 -3.98
C ASP A 614 37.92 -52.46 -3.06
N ASP A 615 38.50 -51.26 -3.22
CA ASP A 615 38.09 -50.05 -2.47
C ASP A 615 36.79 -49.42 -3.01
N ILE A 616 36.40 -49.76 -4.23
CA ILE A 616 35.25 -49.18 -4.94
C ILE A 616 33.99 -50.05 -4.81
N VAL A 617 34.16 -51.38 -4.65
CA VAL A 617 33.04 -52.34 -4.58
C VAL A 617 32.55 -52.58 -3.14
N GLY A 618 33.21 -52.01 -2.14
CA GLY A 618 33.01 -52.26 -0.72
C GLY A 618 32.25 -51.20 0.08
N LYS A 619 31.51 -50.30 -0.56
CA LYS A 619 30.60 -49.35 0.16
C LYS A 619 29.21 -49.35 -0.39
#